data_223f426dc2d2f3e58b074808e73e5437
#
_entry.id   223f426dc2d2f3e58b074808e73e5437
#
_cell.length_a   1.000
_cell.length_b   1.000
_cell.length_c   1.000
_cell.angle_alpha   90.00
_cell.angle_beta   90.00
_cell.angle_gamma   90.00
#
_symmetry.space_group_name_H-M   'P 1'
#
loop_
_entity.id
_entity.type
_entity.pdbx_description
1 polymer ?
#
loop_
_entity_poly.entity_id
_entity_poly.type
_entity_poly.pdbx_seq_one_letter_code
_entity_poly.pdbx_strand_id
1 'polypeptide(L)'
;MYNETEKAKKEGLKTVQSGADERILDITPELRLRRYAGECDFALEWYSDPELVFLVDGVREPYTSEKLHRMYDYLNVHGELYFIEAKENGEFRPVGDVTFSVQDMPIVIGEAEYRGRGIGRAVVSFLAARAKRNGISELLVQEIYSWNIGSKRCFESVGFMPYKPTEKGFSYRLELRQFEPKGLLPEQDYAETK
;
A
#
# COMPACT_ATOMS: atom_id res chain seq x y z
N MET A 1 -27.12 5.32 26.63
CA MET A 1 -27.08 6.15 25.39
C MET A 1 -25.70 6.02 24.76
N TYR A 2 -25.36 4.76 24.37
CA TYR A 2 -24.09 4.35 23.74
C TYR A 2 -24.47 3.29 22.72
N ASN A 3 -24.80 3.62 21.47
CA ASN A 3 -25.00 2.57 20.45
C ASN A 3 -25.10 3.03 18.98
N GLU A 4 -24.94 4.29 18.64
CA GLU A 4 -25.04 4.71 17.23
C GLU A 4 -23.69 4.97 16.57
N THR A 5 -22.66 5.28 17.35
CA THR A 5 -21.32 5.59 16.80
C THR A 5 -20.49 4.34 16.46
N GLU A 6 -20.79 3.20 17.08
CA GLU A 6 -20.11 1.92 16.74
C GLU A 6 -20.70 1.23 15.51
N LYS A 7 -21.98 1.47 15.21
CA LYS A 7 -22.64 0.87 14.04
C LYS A 7 -22.16 1.50 12.72
N ALA A 8 -21.91 2.80 12.74
CA ALA A 8 -21.36 3.51 11.55
C ALA A 8 -19.91 3.12 11.24
N LYS A 9 -19.11 2.73 12.23
CA LYS A 9 -17.73 2.21 12.02
C LYS A 9 -17.69 0.81 11.44
N LYS A 10 -18.71 -0.01 11.61
CA LYS A 10 -18.79 -1.37 11.05
C LYS A 10 -19.29 -1.42 9.60
N GLU A 11 -19.98 -0.40 9.12
CA GLU A 11 -20.48 -0.37 7.73
C GLU A 11 -19.46 0.13 6.70
N GLY A 12 -18.34 0.72 7.14
CA GLY A 12 -17.25 1.19 6.26
C GLY A 12 -16.28 0.11 5.80
N LEU A 13 -16.29 -1.08 6.38
CA LEU A 13 -15.41 -2.19 6.02
C LEU A 13 -16.10 -3.12 5.03
N LYS A 14 -16.39 -2.65 3.83
CA LYS A 14 -16.62 -3.58 2.72
C LYS A 14 -15.25 -4.15 2.32
N THR A 15 -14.85 -5.23 2.98
CA THR A 15 -13.84 -6.14 2.45
C THR A 15 -14.32 -6.54 1.07
N VAL A 16 -13.59 -6.15 0.04
CA VAL A 16 -13.85 -6.62 -1.32
C VAL A 16 -13.55 -8.10 -1.31
N GLN A 17 -14.56 -8.94 -1.11
CA GLN A 17 -14.46 -10.38 -1.33
C GLN A 17 -14.36 -10.59 -2.85
N SER A 18 -13.15 -10.46 -3.40
CA SER A 18 -12.83 -11.13 -4.65
C SER A 18 -12.56 -12.58 -4.31
N GLY A 19 -13.29 -13.48 -4.91
CA GLY A 19 -13.23 -14.92 -4.64
C GLY A 19 -12.00 -15.57 -5.29
N ALA A 20 -10.85 -15.34 -4.74
CA ALA A 20 -9.65 -16.17 -4.75
C ALA A 20 -8.74 -15.56 -3.69
N ASP A 21 -8.22 -16.38 -2.78
CA ASP A 21 -7.13 -16.02 -1.87
C ASP A 21 -5.85 -15.92 -2.71
N GLU A 22 -5.74 -14.83 -3.47
CA GLU A 22 -4.57 -14.56 -4.30
C GLU A 22 -3.42 -14.15 -3.39
N ARG A 23 -2.66 -15.14 -2.93
CA ARG A 23 -1.46 -14.91 -2.11
C ARG A 23 -0.38 -14.15 -2.84
N ILE A 24 -0.39 -14.21 -4.17
CA ILE A 24 0.57 -13.53 -5.05
C ILE A 24 -0.20 -12.72 -6.10
N LEU A 25 0.18 -11.46 -6.26
CA LEU A 25 -0.31 -10.58 -7.32
C LEU A 25 0.90 -10.13 -8.16
N ASP A 26 1.01 -10.65 -9.37
CA ASP A 26 2.09 -10.27 -10.28
C ASP A 26 1.79 -8.89 -10.91
N ILE A 27 2.74 -7.95 -10.80
CA ILE A 27 2.66 -6.60 -11.38
C ILE A 27 3.44 -6.56 -12.69
N THR A 28 4.65 -7.10 -12.67
CA THR A 28 5.53 -7.32 -13.84
C THR A 28 6.28 -8.64 -13.65
N PRO A 29 7.03 -9.15 -14.65
CA PRO A 29 7.86 -10.35 -14.48
C PRO A 29 8.90 -10.25 -13.34
N GLU A 30 9.24 -9.01 -12.93
CA GLU A 30 10.27 -8.71 -11.91
C GLU A 30 9.70 -8.12 -10.62
N LEU A 31 8.37 -7.87 -10.55
CA LEU A 31 7.74 -7.20 -9.41
C LEU A 31 6.39 -7.86 -9.09
N ARG A 32 6.19 -8.22 -7.82
CA ARG A 32 4.93 -8.81 -7.35
C ARG A 32 4.58 -8.36 -5.92
N LEU A 33 3.36 -8.61 -5.53
CA LEU A 33 2.90 -8.48 -4.14
C LEU A 33 2.66 -9.88 -3.58
N ARG A 34 3.22 -10.15 -2.41
CA ARG A 34 2.96 -11.37 -1.65
C ARG A 34 2.15 -11.04 -0.40
N ARG A 35 1.00 -11.68 -0.26
CA ARG A 35 0.11 -11.48 0.89
C ARG A 35 0.87 -11.78 2.19
N TYR A 36 0.71 -10.92 3.20
CA TYR A 36 1.22 -11.13 4.55
C TYR A 36 0.64 -12.42 5.16
N ALA A 37 1.50 -13.23 5.75
CA ALA A 37 1.16 -14.52 6.35
C ALA A 37 1.71 -14.69 7.78
N GLY A 38 2.12 -13.59 8.42
CA GLY A 38 2.64 -13.57 9.80
C GLY A 38 4.17 -13.43 9.90
N GLU A 39 4.91 -13.68 8.83
CA GLU A 39 6.37 -13.55 8.81
C GLU A 39 6.78 -12.13 8.43
N CYS A 40 7.47 -11.42 9.31
CA CYS A 40 7.86 -10.02 9.07
C CYS A 40 9.20 -9.62 9.70
N ASP A 41 9.92 -10.52 10.38
CA ASP A 41 11.15 -10.18 11.12
C ASP A 41 12.24 -9.55 10.24
N PHE A 42 12.32 -9.94 8.96
CA PHE A 42 13.25 -9.34 8.00
C PHE A 42 13.01 -7.84 7.80
N ALA A 43 11.77 -7.38 7.96
CA ALA A 43 11.42 -5.98 7.80
C ALA A 43 11.91 -5.10 8.97
N LEU A 44 12.36 -5.69 10.09
CA LEU A 44 12.91 -4.93 11.19
C LEU A 44 14.14 -4.13 10.76
N GLU A 45 14.92 -4.63 9.82
CA GLU A 45 16.07 -3.91 9.26
C GLU A 45 15.64 -2.58 8.63
N TRP A 46 14.52 -2.55 7.89
CA TRP A 46 13.98 -1.34 7.28
C TRP A 46 13.56 -0.31 8.33
N TYR A 47 12.80 -0.77 9.33
CA TYR A 47 12.26 0.09 10.39
C TYR A 47 13.27 0.38 11.52
N SER A 48 14.50 -0.12 11.40
CA SER A 48 15.65 0.28 12.22
C SER A 48 16.33 1.54 11.71
N ASP A 49 16.05 1.96 10.45
CA ASP A 49 16.55 3.22 9.87
C ASP A 49 15.74 4.41 10.40
N PRO A 50 16.35 5.30 11.22
CA PRO A 50 15.63 6.46 11.78
C PRO A 50 15.10 7.44 10.71
N GLU A 51 15.73 7.50 9.54
CA GLU A 51 15.27 8.36 8.45
C GLU A 51 14.03 7.78 7.77
N LEU A 52 13.98 6.45 7.59
CA LEU A 52 12.77 5.80 7.12
C LEU A 52 11.62 5.98 8.12
N VAL A 53 11.87 5.74 9.40
CA VAL A 53 10.86 5.89 10.47
C VAL A 53 10.36 7.33 10.53
N PHE A 54 11.23 8.32 10.33
CA PHE A 54 10.81 9.72 10.24
C PHE A 54 9.87 9.99 9.04
N LEU A 55 10.11 9.36 7.90
CA LEU A 55 9.22 9.50 6.75
C LEU A 55 7.86 8.84 6.96
N VAL A 56 7.79 7.77 7.76
CA VAL A 56 6.56 6.98 8.01
C VAL A 56 5.77 7.53 9.20
N ASP A 57 6.43 7.76 10.34
CA ASP A 57 5.78 8.12 11.62
C ASP A 57 5.99 9.58 12.02
N GLY A 58 6.93 10.29 11.38
CA GLY A 58 7.33 11.65 11.79
C GLY A 58 8.19 11.70 13.05
N VAL A 59 8.72 10.56 13.51
CA VAL A 59 9.66 10.42 14.63
C VAL A 59 10.87 9.62 14.18
N ARG A 60 12.02 9.75 14.89
CA ARG A 60 13.26 9.03 14.54
C ARG A 60 13.59 7.88 15.50
N GLU A 61 12.59 7.38 16.21
CA GLU A 61 12.76 6.25 17.11
C GLU A 61 12.62 4.93 16.35
N PRO A 62 13.70 4.14 16.21
CA PRO A 62 13.67 2.85 15.54
C PRO A 62 12.63 1.90 16.14
N TYR A 63 12.09 1.01 15.31
CA TYR A 63 11.15 0.02 15.79
C TYR A 63 11.86 -1.07 16.56
N THR A 64 11.21 -1.52 17.63
CA THR A 64 11.49 -2.84 18.22
C THR A 64 10.73 -3.92 17.46
N SER A 65 11.16 -5.17 17.59
CA SER A 65 10.44 -6.32 17.00
C SER A 65 8.96 -6.33 17.43
N GLU A 66 8.69 -6.05 18.71
CA GLU A 66 7.32 -5.99 19.24
C GLU A 66 6.49 -4.87 18.59
N LYS A 67 7.06 -3.67 18.39
CA LYS A 67 6.37 -2.56 17.69
C LYS A 67 6.09 -2.93 16.24
N LEU A 68 7.05 -3.59 15.56
CA LEU A 68 6.92 -4.05 14.19
C LEU A 68 5.76 -5.03 14.03
N HIS A 69 5.71 -6.08 14.84
CA HIS A 69 4.63 -7.08 14.79
C HIS A 69 3.26 -6.44 15.04
N ARG A 70 3.14 -5.58 16.06
CA ARG A 70 1.87 -4.87 16.33
C ARG A 70 1.43 -4.00 15.16
N MET A 71 2.36 -3.33 14.48
CA MET A 71 2.04 -2.54 13.28
C MET A 71 1.50 -3.43 12.16
N TYR A 72 2.17 -4.53 11.83
CA TYR A 72 1.73 -5.42 10.76
C TYR A 72 0.42 -6.14 11.09
N ASP A 73 0.22 -6.56 12.34
CA ASP A 73 -1.06 -7.12 12.79
C ASP A 73 -2.19 -6.10 12.62
N TYR A 74 -1.95 -4.84 13.03
CA TYR A 74 -2.92 -3.77 12.86
C TYR A 74 -3.23 -3.54 11.37
N LEU A 75 -2.22 -3.41 10.53
CA LEU A 75 -2.38 -3.17 9.10
C LEU A 75 -3.12 -4.33 8.40
N ASN A 76 -2.81 -5.57 8.77
CA ASN A 76 -3.46 -6.76 8.21
C ASN A 76 -4.95 -6.88 8.59
N VAL A 77 -5.35 -6.35 9.75
CA VAL A 77 -6.77 -6.29 10.18
C VAL A 77 -7.52 -5.18 9.46
N HIS A 78 -6.84 -4.05 9.11
CA HIS A 78 -7.47 -2.87 8.54
C HIS A 78 -7.38 -2.76 7.02
N GLY A 79 -6.71 -3.72 6.36
CA GLY A 79 -6.58 -3.75 4.91
C GLY A 79 -5.95 -5.03 4.39
N GLU A 80 -5.67 -5.04 3.11
CA GLU A 80 -4.95 -6.12 2.46
C GLU A 80 -3.45 -5.80 2.54
N LEU A 81 -2.75 -6.38 3.51
CA LEU A 81 -1.32 -6.19 3.69
C LEU A 81 -0.52 -7.12 2.78
N TYR A 82 0.42 -6.55 2.05
CA TYR A 82 1.34 -7.26 1.16
C TYR A 82 2.78 -6.85 1.39
N PHE A 83 3.71 -7.77 1.21
CA PHE A 83 5.10 -7.45 0.92
C PHE A 83 5.28 -7.20 -0.58
N ILE A 84 6.02 -6.15 -0.90
CA ILE A 84 6.46 -5.83 -2.26
C ILE A 84 7.71 -6.65 -2.50
N GLU A 85 7.70 -7.53 -3.50
CA GLU A 85 8.83 -8.38 -3.83
C GLU A 85 9.38 -8.03 -5.20
N ALA A 86 10.69 -7.80 -5.26
CA ALA A 86 11.43 -7.61 -6.51
C ALA A 86 12.28 -8.84 -6.82
N LYS A 87 12.42 -9.16 -8.12
CA LYS A 87 13.23 -10.26 -8.59
C LYS A 87 14.68 -9.86 -8.70
N GLU A 88 15.54 -10.62 -8.06
CA GLU A 88 16.98 -10.45 -8.10
C GLU A 88 17.66 -11.82 -8.28
N ASN A 89 18.55 -11.94 -9.25
CA ASN A 89 19.24 -13.20 -9.57
C ASN A 89 18.30 -14.41 -9.79
N GLY A 90 17.08 -14.16 -10.30
CA GLY A 90 16.06 -15.17 -10.56
C GLY A 90 15.11 -15.46 -9.40
N GLU A 91 15.36 -14.93 -8.20
CA GLU A 91 14.55 -15.13 -7.01
C GLU A 91 13.82 -13.85 -6.59
N PHE A 92 12.61 -13.98 -6.06
CA PHE A 92 11.88 -12.87 -5.49
C PHE A 92 12.24 -12.68 -4.02
N ARG A 93 12.54 -11.43 -3.63
CA ARG A 93 12.78 -11.05 -2.26
C ARG A 93 12.01 -9.81 -1.85
N PRO A 94 11.60 -9.69 -0.58
CA PRO A 94 10.91 -8.51 -0.07
C PRO A 94 11.81 -7.28 -0.16
N VAL A 95 11.26 -6.16 -0.65
CA VAL A 95 11.94 -4.87 -0.75
C VAL A 95 11.12 -3.74 -0.13
N GLY A 96 9.91 -4.04 0.35
CA GLY A 96 9.00 -3.09 0.97
C GLY A 96 7.67 -3.71 1.32
N ASP A 97 6.74 -2.89 1.75
CA ASP A 97 5.38 -3.30 2.08
C ASP A 97 4.34 -2.29 1.59
N VAL A 98 3.10 -2.74 1.47
CA VAL A 98 1.93 -1.92 1.17
C VAL A 98 0.69 -2.52 1.81
N THR A 99 -0.14 -1.66 2.39
CA THR A 99 -1.48 -2.07 2.82
C THR A 99 -2.51 -1.40 1.93
N PHE A 100 -3.34 -2.20 1.28
CA PHE A 100 -4.42 -1.70 0.46
C PHE A 100 -5.74 -1.63 1.24
N SER A 101 -6.30 -0.45 1.34
CA SER A 101 -7.69 -0.23 1.68
C SER A 101 -8.24 0.94 0.84
N VAL A 102 -9.56 1.07 0.75
CA VAL A 102 -10.19 2.21 0.04
C VAL A 102 -9.92 3.53 0.75
N GLN A 103 -9.73 3.49 2.07
CA GLN A 103 -9.61 4.67 2.94
C GLN A 103 -8.17 5.09 3.18
N ASP A 104 -7.20 4.20 2.94
CA ASP A 104 -5.78 4.50 3.11
C ASP A 104 -4.91 3.48 2.39
N MET A 105 -3.72 3.90 1.99
CA MET A 105 -2.77 3.04 1.28
C MET A 105 -1.33 3.36 1.73
N PRO A 106 -0.96 3.04 2.99
CA PRO A 106 0.43 3.18 3.40
C PRO A 106 1.33 2.26 2.58
N ILE A 107 2.42 2.82 2.07
CA ILE A 107 3.42 2.10 1.26
C ILE A 107 4.83 2.51 1.68
N VAL A 108 5.69 1.52 1.83
CA VAL A 108 7.09 1.71 2.18
C VAL A 108 7.97 0.91 1.22
N ILE A 109 8.98 1.56 0.63
CA ILE A 109 10.12 0.86 0.01
C ILE A 109 11.23 0.82 1.05
N GLY A 110 11.34 -0.32 1.72
CA GLY A 110 12.24 -0.54 2.85
C GLY A 110 13.69 -0.52 2.40
N GLU A 111 14.01 -1.32 1.39
CA GLU A 111 15.34 -1.41 0.81
C GLU A 111 15.74 -0.11 0.12
N ALA A 112 16.78 0.57 0.63
CA ALA A 112 17.21 1.87 0.16
C ALA A 112 17.59 1.87 -1.33
N GLU A 113 18.24 0.83 -1.79
CA GLU A 113 18.70 0.64 -3.18
C GLU A 113 17.56 0.50 -4.20
N TYR A 114 16.35 0.16 -3.73
CA TYR A 114 15.15 0.04 -4.57
C TYR A 114 14.31 1.33 -4.59
N ARG A 115 14.65 2.33 -3.77
CA ARG A 115 13.99 3.63 -3.77
C ARG A 115 14.32 4.41 -5.05
N GLY A 116 13.39 5.25 -5.50
CA GLY A 116 13.57 6.06 -6.71
C GLY A 116 13.48 5.31 -8.04
N ARG A 117 13.33 3.98 -8.04
CA ARG A 117 13.23 3.14 -9.25
C ARG A 117 11.81 3.01 -9.82
N GLY A 118 10.84 3.74 -9.29
CA GLY A 118 9.46 3.69 -9.77
C GLY A 118 8.60 2.56 -9.21
N ILE A 119 9.13 1.72 -8.31
CA ILE A 119 8.42 0.58 -7.70
C ILE A 119 7.13 1.04 -7.01
N GLY A 120 7.20 2.05 -6.15
CA GLY A 120 6.01 2.57 -5.45
C GLY A 120 4.92 3.00 -6.44
N ARG A 121 5.30 3.71 -7.53
CA ARG A 121 4.35 4.09 -8.59
C ARG A 121 3.71 2.87 -9.26
N ALA A 122 4.48 1.85 -9.59
CA ALA A 122 3.97 0.63 -10.22
C ALA A 122 2.96 -0.08 -9.30
N VAL A 123 3.30 -0.24 -8.01
CA VAL A 123 2.43 -0.85 -7.00
C VAL A 123 1.14 -0.06 -6.82
N VAL A 124 1.22 1.25 -6.59
CA VAL A 124 0.03 2.11 -6.38
C VAL A 124 -0.86 2.12 -7.63
N SER A 125 -0.26 2.19 -8.84
CA SER A 125 -0.99 2.15 -10.10
C SER A 125 -1.71 0.81 -10.31
N PHE A 126 -1.05 -0.31 -9.98
CA PHE A 126 -1.62 -1.65 -10.06
C PHE A 126 -2.82 -1.81 -9.09
N LEU A 127 -2.67 -1.40 -7.85
CA LEU A 127 -3.73 -1.47 -6.85
C LEU A 127 -4.90 -0.55 -7.20
N ALA A 128 -4.65 0.63 -7.77
CA ALA A 128 -5.69 1.52 -8.27
C ALA A 128 -6.45 0.91 -9.45
N ALA A 129 -5.75 0.26 -10.39
CA ALA A 129 -6.38 -0.46 -11.51
C ALA A 129 -7.26 -1.63 -11.01
N ARG A 130 -6.75 -2.41 -10.03
CA ARG A 130 -7.51 -3.47 -9.37
C ARG A 130 -8.76 -2.93 -8.67
N ALA A 131 -8.65 -1.83 -7.96
CA ALA A 131 -9.79 -1.17 -7.32
C ALA A 131 -10.86 -0.73 -8.34
N LYS A 132 -10.43 -0.10 -9.44
CA LYS A 132 -11.32 0.32 -10.55
C LYS A 132 -12.08 -0.87 -11.13
N ARG A 133 -11.41 -2.01 -11.42
CA ARG A 133 -12.05 -3.24 -11.90
C ARG A 133 -13.09 -3.79 -10.92
N ASN A 134 -12.84 -3.66 -9.63
CA ASN A 134 -13.75 -4.07 -8.57
C ASN A 134 -14.90 -3.06 -8.30
N GLY A 135 -15.08 -2.07 -9.18
CA GLY A 135 -16.18 -1.10 -9.10
C GLY A 135 -15.99 0.00 -8.04
N ILE A 136 -14.81 0.12 -7.45
CA ILE A 136 -14.50 1.20 -6.52
C ILE A 136 -14.40 2.51 -7.33
N SER A 137 -15.02 3.57 -6.84
CA SER A 137 -15.06 4.86 -7.53
C SER A 137 -13.94 5.82 -7.12
N GLU A 138 -13.39 5.63 -5.92
CA GLU A 138 -12.43 6.55 -5.31
C GLU A 138 -11.49 5.80 -4.36
N LEU A 139 -10.22 6.24 -4.31
CA LEU A 139 -9.24 5.82 -3.30
C LEU A 139 -8.75 7.04 -2.52
N LEU A 140 -8.51 6.82 -1.24
CA LEU A 140 -8.00 7.84 -0.33
C LEU A 140 -6.62 7.45 0.23
N VAL A 141 -5.85 8.47 0.60
CA VAL A 141 -4.67 8.37 1.47
C VAL A 141 -4.89 9.39 2.59
N GLN A 142 -4.88 8.92 3.84
CA GLN A 142 -5.27 9.74 4.97
C GLN A 142 -4.34 10.91 5.19
N GLU A 143 -3.02 10.68 5.14
CA GLU A 143 -2.05 11.75 5.29
C GLU A 143 -0.74 11.38 4.58
N ILE A 144 -0.23 12.32 3.79
CA ILE A 144 1.17 12.33 3.34
C ILE A 144 1.83 13.52 4.01
N TYR A 145 2.85 13.25 4.82
CA TYR A 145 3.59 14.31 5.52
C TYR A 145 4.28 15.26 4.55
N SER A 146 4.28 16.55 4.86
CA SER A 146 4.82 17.60 4.00
C SER A 146 6.32 17.42 3.67
N TRP A 147 7.07 16.75 4.56
CA TRP A 147 8.48 16.42 4.35
C TRP A 147 8.70 15.11 3.57
N ASN A 148 7.68 14.25 3.41
CA ASN A 148 7.80 13.01 2.65
C ASN A 148 7.60 13.24 1.16
N ILE A 149 8.58 13.89 0.53
CA ILE A 149 8.56 14.24 -0.90
C ILE A 149 8.50 12.99 -1.79
N GLY A 150 9.10 11.88 -1.34
CA GLY A 150 9.07 10.60 -2.06
C GLY A 150 7.66 10.06 -2.21
N SER A 151 6.91 9.96 -1.10
CA SER A 151 5.51 9.53 -1.09
C SER A 151 4.62 10.48 -1.90
N LYS A 152 4.77 11.79 -1.69
CA LYS A 152 4.05 12.81 -2.45
C LYS A 152 4.19 12.61 -3.96
N ARG A 153 5.44 12.55 -4.47
CA ARG A 153 5.72 12.33 -5.90
C ARG A 153 5.17 11.00 -6.41
N CYS A 154 5.24 9.95 -5.59
CA CYS A 154 4.72 8.64 -5.93
C CYS A 154 3.23 8.71 -6.20
N PHE A 155 2.42 9.17 -5.25
CA PHE A 155 0.97 9.24 -5.37
C PHE A 155 0.52 10.24 -6.44
N GLU A 156 1.11 11.44 -6.52
CA GLU A 156 0.81 12.44 -7.54
C GLU A 156 1.09 11.90 -8.97
N SER A 157 2.15 11.10 -9.16
CA SER A 157 2.47 10.50 -10.46
C SER A 157 1.44 9.48 -10.96
N VAL A 158 0.64 8.92 -10.05
CA VAL A 158 -0.49 8.02 -10.36
C VAL A 158 -1.78 8.80 -10.60
N GLY A 159 -1.85 10.05 -10.14
CA GLY A 159 -3.01 10.92 -10.32
C GLY A 159 -3.75 11.26 -9.02
N PHE A 160 -3.22 10.86 -7.87
CA PHE A 160 -3.77 11.34 -6.61
C PHE A 160 -3.56 12.84 -6.48
N MET A 161 -4.57 13.53 -5.94
CA MET A 161 -4.56 14.98 -5.73
C MET A 161 -4.78 15.29 -4.24
N PRO A 162 -4.06 16.28 -3.69
CA PRO A 162 -4.34 16.75 -2.33
C PRO A 162 -5.75 17.35 -2.29
N TYR A 163 -6.54 17.00 -1.27
CA TYR A 163 -7.91 17.50 -1.16
C TYR A 163 -8.25 18.10 0.22
N LYS A 164 -7.46 17.76 1.24
CA LYS A 164 -7.72 18.25 2.60
C LYS A 164 -6.39 18.44 3.34
N PRO A 165 -6.16 19.62 3.97
CA PRO A 165 -5.01 19.81 4.84
C PRO A 165 -5.17 18.97 6.12
N THR A 166 -4.04 18.47 6.65
CA THR A 166 -3.92 17.77 7.91
C THR A 166 -2.96 18.51 8.83
N GLU A 167 -2.70 17.98 10.02
CA GLU A 167 -1.76 18.64 10.95
C GLU A 167 -0.32 18.67 10.40
N LYS A 168 0.10 17.61 9.71
CA LYS A 168 1.50 17.44 9.26
C LYS A 168 1.67 17.44 7.73
N GLY A 169 0.57 17.51 6.97
CA GLY A 169 0.63 17.43 5.52
C GLY A 169 -0.73 17.57 4.85
N PHE A 170 -1.06 16.62 3.98
CA PHE A 170 -2.32 16.60 3.25
C PHE A 170 -2.87 15.19 3.13
N SER A 171 -4.21 15.06 3.14
CA SER A 171 -4.90 13.88 2.64
C SER A 171 -4.97 13.95 1.11
N TYR A 172 -4.87 12.79 0.46
CA TYR A 172 -4.91 12.67 -1.00
C TYR A 172 -6.07 11.80 -1.46
N ARG A 173 -6.55 12.05 -2.67
CA ARG A 173 -7.66 11.37 -3.30
C ARG A 173 -7.38 11.07 -4.76
N LEU A 174 -7.83 9.88 -5.23
CA LEU A 174 -7.85 9.50 -6.64
C LEU A 174 -9.27 9.12 -7.06
N GLU A 175 -9.83 9.83 -8.03
CA GLU A 175 -11.10 9.47 -8.66
C GLU A 175 -10.85 8.42 -9.76
N LEU A 176 -11.31 7.20 -9.55
CA LEU A 176 -11.00 6.07 -10.43
C LEU A 176 -11.76 6.09 -11.76
N ARG A 177 -12.83 6.87 -11.90
CA ARG A 177 -13.56 6.99 -13.17
C ARG A 177 -12.65 7.48 -14.31
N GLN A 178 -11.76 8.42 -14.02
CA GLN A 178 -10.86 9.04 -15.00
C GLN A 178 -9.44 8.43 -14.94
N PHE A 179 -9.20 7.49 -14.04
CA PHE A 179 -7.89 6.86 -13.90
C PHE A 179 -7.62 5.92 -15.06
N GLU A 180 -6.49 6.13 -15.74
CA GLU A 180 -5.95 5.22 -16.76
C GLU A 180 -4.58 4.72 -16.30
N PRO A 181 -4.41 3.39 -16.11
CA PRO A 181 -3.14 2.82 -15.67
C PRO A 181 -2.06 3.04 -16.75
N LYS A 182 -0.96 3.73 -16.38
CA LYS A 182 0.16 3.97 -17.29
C LYS A 182 1.26 2.95 -17.02
N GLY A 183 1.65 2.18 -18.04
CA GLY A 183 2.86 1.32 -17.98
C GLY A 183 2.71 0.02 -17.19
N LEU A 184 1.47 -0.43 -16.95
CA LEU A 184 1.20 -1.81 -16.55
C LEU A 184 1.19 -2.70 -17.80
N LEU A 185 1.56 -3.99 -17.63
CA LEU A 185 1.44 -4.97 -18.71
C LEU A 185 -0.02 -4.98 -19.23
N PRO A 186 -0.25 -5.15 -20.55
CA PRO A 186 -1.56 -5.38 -21.06
C PRO A 186 -2.16 -6.59 -20.35
N GLU A 187 -3.44 -6.52 -20.07
CA GLU A 187 -4.24 -7.51 -19.35
C GLU A 187 -3.85 -8.92 -19.77
N GLN A 188 -3.22 -9.69 -18.88
CA GLN A 188 -3.32 -11.12 -18.96
C GLN A 188 -4.76 -11.44 -18.51
N ASP A 189 -5.59 -11.85 -19.47
CA ASP A 189 -6.88 -12.46 -19.21
C ASP A 189 -6.68 -13.57 -18.16
N TYR A 190 -7.04 -13.28 -16.92
CA TYR A 190 -7.30 -14.34 -15.95
C TYR A 190 -8.63 -14.98 -16.37
N ALA A 191 -8.55 -15.72 -17.50
CA ALA A 191 -9.64 -16.58 -17.96
C ALA A 191 -9.87 -17.62 -16.86
N GLU A 192 -11.10 -17.62 -16.40
CA GLU A 192 -11.71 -18.60 -15.54
C GLU A 192 -11.20 -20.02 -15.87
N THR A 193 -10.42 -20.59 -14.98
CA THR A 193 -10.24 -22.05 -14.97
C THR A 193 -11.42 -22.61 -14.20
N LYS A 194 -12.35 -23.17 -14.98
CA LYS A 194 -13.52 -23.92 -14.50
C LYS A 194 -13.10 -25.13 -13.68
#